data_b2b8080b8c1c210d177061223c6d9b08
#
_entry.id   b2b8080b8c1c210d177061223c6d9b08
#
_cell.length_a   1.000
_cell.length_b   1.000
_cell.length_c   1.000
_cell.angle_alpha   90.00
_cell.angle_beta   90.00
_cell.angle_gamma   90.00
#
_symmetry.space_group_name_H-M   'P 1'
#
loop_
_entity.id
_entity.type
_entity.pdbx_description
1 polymer ?
#
loop_
_entity_poly.entity_id
_entity_poly.type
_entity_poly.pdbx_seq_one_letter_code
_entity_poly.pdbx_strand_id
1 'polypeptide(L)'
;MQRRVSPALLSLPALSSLVLALSACGKLSSSNVSPSLVPPSTLQPVFTPTPLGLSTFALTLEQARQLGLAVPSNRIVLLLQEQGSDLVAQLPASEVERWLARTPTWPGVEGIDLSINLGSYRQTANAPLRLGQPATFTFTDPPAGEAELRAVAYRGSTTLAQGKGSLTLSARSGSADSSSRRLSLLVLSEVEVPLLHAGAGVPAPGQPLLLSGENLERVESVLFASAANPERILRGEIRSRSRNSLTVMPPASLSGTVWVAVADAEGQGLGTWIYEWPTPTPTPTAASGWRVETLLDGRTAAAAKPEGSSSDNEGEAGISLQQIGGIAADPEGFFYLADPAQHRIFRLSPAGELEVWAGSGKAGHRDGVAEQAQFHSPQGLLWDPKGGLWVADSGNHCLRYISRQRRVSTFAGTCAAGHRDGERDEAQFREPFGLALGLDGSLYVADRANRRIRRITPTGKVTTAAGTGQPGSADGPADQAQLLEPTALAVDKAGNLWIADRHRLRRLSANGHLTTLSQAEAGYRDGPLAEARFQTLAGLAFDSAGVLWLTDQDNRRIRRLQPSGQVSTLAGGDEPGWQDGPVVSARFQRPGSLLALPDGSLVVADAGLPGLRRLSRVVP
;
A
#
# COMPACT_ATOMS: atom_id res chain seq x y z
N MET A 1 7.79 24.06 -50.79
CA MET A 1 8.46 22.82 -50.36
C MET A 1 7.78 22.29 -49.11
N GLN A 2 6.84 21.37 -49.30
CA GLN A 2 6.10 20.73 -48.25
C GLN A 2 6.94 19.60 -47.65
N ARG A 3 7.21 19.62 -46.36
CA ARG A 3 7.65 18.43 -45.63
C ARG A 3 6.47 17.85 -44.85
N ARG A 4 6.04 16.66 -45.24
CA ARG A 4 5.08 15.84 -44.53
C ARG A 4 5.73 15.39 -43.21
N VAL A 5 5.01 15.56 -42.11
CA VAL A 5 5.31 14.95 -40.83
C VAL A 5 4.44 13.69 -40.73
N SER A 6 5.05 12.54 -40.61
CA SER A 6 4.39 11.27 -40.36
C SER A 6 3.87 11.21 -38.93
N PRO A 7 2.67 10.65 -38.66
CA PRO A 7 2.18 10.49 -37.30
C PRO A 7 2.92 9.33 -36.62
N ALA A 8 3.40 9.58 -35.40
CA ALA A 8 4.00 8.57 -34.55
C ALA A 8 2.94 7.51 -34.14
N LEU A 9 3.24 6.27 -34.41
CA LEU A 9 2.48 5.11 -33.98
C LEU A 9 2.44 5.05 -32.44
N LEU A 10 1.24 5.06 -31.88
CA LEU A 10 0.98 4.71 -30.50
C LEU A 10 1.36 3.24 -30.27
N SER A 11 2.11 3.00 -29.20
CA SER A 11 2.70 1.71 -28.87
C SER A 11 1.68 0.59 -28.65
N LEU A 12 1.91 -0.53 -29.27
CA LEU A 12 1.12 -1.78 -29.27
C LEU A 12 0.61 -2.34 -27.91
N PRO A 13 1.15 -2.02 -26.73
CA PRO A 13 0.66 -2.64 -25.48
C PRO A 13 -0.75 -2.25 -25.06
N ALA A 14 -1.21 -1.06 -25.42
CA ALA A 14 -2.55 -0.60 -25.04
C ALA A 14 -3.68 -1.27 -25.86
N LEU A 15 -3.39 -1.63 -27.11
CA LEU A 15 -4.35 -2.31 -27.98
C LEU A 15 -4.47 -3.83 -27.67
N SER A 16 -3.37 -4.46 -27.26
CA SER A 16 -3.38 -5.88 -26.90
C SER A 16 -4.15 -6.15 -25.60
N SER A 17 -4.09 -5.23 -24.63
CA SER A 17 -4.85 -5.35 -23.38
C SER A 17 -6.36 -5.18 -23.57
N LEU A 18 -6.77 -4.34 -24.52
CA LEU A 18 -8.19 -4.16 -24.85
C LEU A 18 -8.75 -5.38 -25.60
N VAL A 19 -7.98 -5.97 -26.49
CA VAL A 19 -8.37 -7.19 -27.24
C VAL A 19 -8.46 -8.40 -26.32
N LEU A 20 -7.58 -8.51 -25.31
CA LEU A 20 -7.65 -9.60 -24.34
C LEU A 20 -8.87 -9.49 -23.41
N ALA A 21 -9.23 -8.28 -22.99
CA ALA A 21 -10.44 -8.06 -22.19
C ALA A 21 -11.73 -8.36 -22.97
N LEU A 22 -11.75 -8.05 -24.26
CA LEU A 22 -12.88 -8.33 -25.14
C LEU A 22 -12.99 -9.81 -25.54
N SER A 23 -11.88 -10.56 -25.61
CA SER A 23 -11.92 -12.01 -25.86
C SER A 23 -12.35 -12.82 -24.64
N ALA A 24 -12.21 -12.29 -23.42
CA ALA A 24 -12.76 -12.89 -22.20
C ALA A 24 -14.30 -12.76 -22.11
N CYS A 25 -14.89 -11.83 -22.85
CA CYS A 25 -16.35 -11.61 -22.89
C CYS A 25 -17.11 -12.47 -23.92
N GLY A 26 -16.56 -13.60 -24.36
CA GLY A 26 -17.22 -14.55 -25.25
C GLY A 26 -17.36 -14.03 -26.70
N LYS A 27 -16.96 -14.82 -27.67
CA LYS A 27 -16.95 -14.66 -29.13
C LYS A 27 -17.66 -13.41 -29.64
N LEU A 28 -16.97 -12.31 -29.73
CA LEU A 28 -17.34 -11.23 -30.62
C LEU A 28 -16.95 -11.66 -32.03
N SER A 29 -17.92 -11.83 -32.91
CA SER A 29 -17.63 -12.02 -34.34
C SER A 29 -16.85 -10.78 -34.81
N SER A 30 -15.70 -11.01 -35.41
CA SER A 30 -14.69 -10.00 -35.77
C SER A 30 -15.12 -9.03 -36.90
N SER A 31 -16.42 -8.90 -37.19
CA SER A 31 -16.88 -8.22 -38.41
C SER A 31 -17.52 -6.85 -38.22
N ASN A 32 -17.73 -6.31 -37.02
CA ASN A 32 -18.51 -5.07 -36.94
C ASN A 32 -18.10 -4.03 -35.86
N VAL A 33 -16.88 -3.99 -35.42
CA VAL A 33 -16.44 -2.87 -34.55
C VAL A 33 -15.15 -2.28 -35.13
N SER A 34 -15.29 -1.25 -35.93
CA SER A 34 -14.17 -0.38 -36.32
C SER A 34 -13.75 0.48 -35.14
N PRO A 35 -12.46 0.52 -34.77
CA PRO A 35 -11.97 1.31 -33.65
C PRO A 35 -12.11 2.84 -33.80
N SER A 36 -12.61 3.28 -34.96
CA SER A 36 -12.67 4.71 -35.33
C SER A 36 -13.97 5.43 -34.97
N LEU A 37 -14.93 4.78 -34.33
CA LEU A 37 -16.28 5.37 -34.14
C LEU A 37 -16.57 5.83 -32.69
N VAL A 38 -15.66 5.68 -31.75
CA VAL A 38 -15.85 6.16 -30.36
C VAL A 38 -14.73 7.11 -30.01
N PRO A 39 -15.02 8.39 -29.78
CA PRO A 39 -13.99 9.34 -29.30
C PRO A 39 -13.49 8.88 -27.93
N PRO A 40 -12.18 8.91 -27.69
CA PRO A 40 -11.58 8.42 -26.43
C PRO A 40 -12.00 9.19 -25.17
N SER A 41 -12.75 10.28 -25.32
CA SER A 41 -13.20 11.13 -24.21
C SER A 41 -14.50 10.69 -23.53
N THR A 42 -15.21 9.67 -24.08
CA THR A 42 -16.53 9.26 -23.55
C THR A 42 -16.51 7.97 -22.73
N LEU A 43 -15.40 7.23 -22.72
CA LEU A 43 -15.26 5.99 -21.96
C LEU A 43 -14.20 6.15 -20.90
N GLN A 44 -14.62 6.26 -19.65
CA GLN A 44 -13.71 6.15 -18.51
C GLN A 44 -13.77 4.72 -17.96
N PRO A 45 -12.66 3.99 -17.95
CA PRO A 45 -12.63 2.65 -17.39
C PRO A 45 -12.76 2.70 -15.88
N VAL A 46 -13.51 1.77 -15.32
CA VAL A 46 -13.60 1.54 -13.88
C VAL A 46 -12.59 0.47 -13.52
N PHE A 47 -11.71 0.76 -12.57
CA PHE A 47 -10.73 -0.19 -12.06
C PHE A 47 -11.21 -0.79 -10.75
N THR A 48 -11.21 -2.10 -10.66
CA THR A 48 -11.43 -2.82 -9.42
C THR A 48 -10.10 -3.39 -8.93
N PRO A 49 -9.62 -3.02 -7.73
CA PRO A 49 -8.41 -3.63 -7.21
C PRO A 49 -8.66 -5.10 -6.89
N THR A 50 -7.86 -5.98 -7.48
CA THR A 50 -7.82 -7.39 -7.07
C THR A 50 -6.82 -7.58 -5.91
N PRO A 51 -6.98 -8.60 -5.07
CA PRO A 51 -6.04 -8.87 -3.98
C PRO A 51 -4.58 -9.12 -4.40
N LEU A 52 -4.34 -9.24 -5.71
CA LEU A 52 -3.01 -9.48 -6.30
C LEU A 52 -2.41 -8.25 -6.98
N GLY A 53 -3.00 -7.07 -6.82
CA GLY A 53 -2.50 -5.82 -7.44
C GLY A 53 -2.66 -5.74 -8.96
N LEU A 54 -3.42 -6.66 -9.58
CA LEU A 54 -3.79 -6.60 -10.98
C LEU A 54 -5.07 -5.77 -11.12
N SER A 55 -4.97 -4.64 -11.79
CA SER A 55 -6.14 -3.82 -12.14
C SER A 55 -6.85 -4.42 -13.36
N THR A 56 -8.11 -4.80 -13.19
CA THR A 56 -8.99 -5.19 -14.31
C THR A 56 -9.85 -4.00 -14.71
N PHE A 57 -9.93 -3.74 -16.01
CA PHE A 57 -10.85 -2.74 -16.56
C PHE A 57 -12.26 -3.31 -16.54
N ALA A 58 -13.17 -2.67 -15.82
CA ALA A 58 -14.58 -3.01 -15.85
C ALA A 58 -15.37 -1.86 -16.48
N LEU A 59 -16.25 -2.17 -17.41
CA LEU A 59 -17.21 -1.22 -17.99
C LEU A 59 -18.50 -1.24 -17.15
N THR A 60 -19.13 -0.08 -17.00
CA THR A 60 -20.47 -0.05 -16.42
C THR A 60 -21.49 -0.69 -17.38
N LEU A 61 -22.64 -1.11 -16.87
CA LEU A 61 -23.71 -1.70 -17.67
C LEU A 61 -24.15 -0.76 -18.80
N GLU A 62 -24.24 0.53 -18.53
CA GLU A 62 -24.62 1.55 -19.50
C GLU A 62 -23.55 1.74 -20.58
N GLN A 63 -22.30 1.76 -20.19
CA GLN A 63 -21.17 1.81 -21.14
C GLN A 63 -21.12 0.55 -22.03
N ALA A 64 -21.43 -0.62 -21.48
CA ALA A 64 -21.52 -1.85 -22.27
C ALA A 64 -22.66 -1.77 -23.28
N ARG A 65 -23.83 -1.23 -22.90
CA ARG A 65 -24.97 -1.00 -23.80
C ARG A 65 -24.63 0.00 -24.93
N GLN A 66 -23.99 1.12 -24.57
CA GLN A 66 -23.58 2.14 -25.56
C GLN A 66 -22.58 1.62 -26.59
N LEU A 67 -21.75 0.63 -26.19
CA LEU A 67 -20.82 -0.05 -27.08
C LEU A 67 -21.47 -1.17 -27.91
N GLY A 68 -22.79 -1.39 -27.78
CA GLY A 68 -23.48 -2.48 -28.48
C GLY A 68 -23.11 -3.88 -28.00
N LEU A 69 -22.47 -3.98 -26.81
CA LEU A 69 -22.13 -5.27 -26.23
C LEU A 69 -23.38 -5.95 -25.68
N ALA A 70 -23.52 -7.25 -25.95
CA ALA A 70 -24.64 -8.03 -25.42
C ALA A 70 -24.54 -8.06 -23.88
N VAL A 71 -25.51 -7.43 -23.21
CA VAL A 71 -25.63 -7.48 -21.75
C VAL A 71 -26.10 -8.89 -21.38
N PRO A 72 -25.36 -9.64 -20.55
CA PRO A 72 -25.76 -10.98 -20.12
C PRO A 72 -27.15 -10.96 -19.47
N SER A 73 -28.01 -11.92 -19.76
CA SER A 73 -29.30 -12.01 -19.06
C SER A 73 -29.09 -12.34 -17.59
N ASN A 74 -29.98 -11.84 -16.71
CA ASN A 74 -29.96 -12.13 -15.27
C ASN A 74 -30.39 -13.57 -14.93
N ARG A 75 -30.55 -14.42 -15.93
CA ARG A 75 -31.07 -15.78 -15.74
C ARG A 75 -29.94 -16.79 -15.60
N ILE A 76 -30.03 -17.65 -14.59
CA ILE A 76 -29.21 -18.85 -14.48
C ILE A 76 -29.94 -19.99 -15.19
N VAL A 77 -29.24 -20.69 -16.05
CA VAL A 77 -29.71 -21.92 -16.70
C VAL A 77 -29.03 -23.10 -16.04
N LEU A 78 -29.78 -23.90 -15.31
CA LEU A 78 -29.31 -25.13 -14.68
C LEU A 78 -29.79 -26.35 -15.50
N LEU A 79 -28.92 -27.35 -15.63
CA LEU A 79 -29.26 -28.68 -16.08
C LEU A 79 -29.52 -29.53 -14.81
N LEU A 80 -30.71 -30.11 -14.72
CA LEU A 80 -31.08 -30.96 -13.61
C LEU A 80 -31.10 -32.42 -14.07
N GLN A 81 -30.45 -33.27 -13.27
CA GLN A 81 -30.41 -34.73 -13.47
C GLN A 81 -30.70 -35.47 -12.18
N GLU A 82 -31.51 -36.49 -12.24
CA GLU A 82 -31.66 -37.42 -11.15
C GLU A 82 -30.59 -38.51 -11.27
N GLN A 83 -29.77 -38.65 -10.22
CA GLN A 83 -28.74 -39.68 -10.13
C GLN A 83 -29.01 -40.56 -8.92
N GLY A 84 -29.65 -41.71 -9.14
CA GLY A 84 -30.11 -42.57 -8.05
C GLY A 84 -31.17 -41.89 -7.18
N SER A 85 -30.85 -41.64 -5.92
CA SER A 85 -31.70 -40.88 -5.00
C SER A 85 -31.45 -39.38 -4.99
N ASP A 86 -30.38 -38.91 -5.62
CA ASP A 86 -29.93 -37.56 -5.53
C ASP A 86 -30.40 -36.71 -6.73
N LEU A 87 -30.62 -35.43 -6.48
CA LEU A 87 -30.82 -34.43 -7.52
C LEU A 87 -29.51 -33.69 -7.75
N VAL A 88 -28.96 -33.77 -8.95
CA VAL A 88 -27.77 -33.05 -9.37
C VAL A 88 -28.15 -31.87 -10.24
N ALA A 89 -27.88 -30.66 -9.79
CA ALA A 89 -28.01 -29.45 -10.56
C ALA A 89 -26.63 -29.04 -11.09
N GLN A 90 -26.52 -28.82 -12.38
CA GLN A 90 -25.27 -28.42 -13.01
C GLN A 90 -25.43 -27.09 -13.74
N LEU A 91 -24.54 -26.16 -13.45
CA LEU A 91 -24.35 -24.95 -14.24
C LEU A 91 -23.30 -25.25 -15.33
N PRO A 92 -23.69 -25.29 -16.63
CA PRO A 92 -22.76 -25.63 -17.70
C PRO A 92 -21.57 -24.70 -17.77
N ALA A 93 -20.43 -25.17 -18.27
CA ALA A 93 -19.20 -24.36 -18.41
C ALA A 93 -19.44 -23.04 -19.18
N SER A 94 -20.28 -23.07 -20.22
CA SER A 94 -20.66 -21.86 -20.96
C SER A 94 -21.45 -20.85 -20.12
N GLU A 95 -22.24 -21.32 -19.16
CA GLU A 95 -22.93 -20.45 -18.21
C GLU A 95 -21.95 -19.90 -17.15
N VAL A 96 -21.02 -20.74 -16.66
CA VAL A 96 -19.94 -20.30 -15.78
C VAL A 96 -19.11 -19.21 -16.45
N GLU A 97 -18.71 -19.41 -17.70
CA GLU A 97 -18.00 -18.38 -18.48
C GLU A 97 -18.82 -17.10 -18.62
N ARG A 98 -20.11 -17.23 -18.89
CA ARG A 98 -21.02 -16.10 -18.96
C ARG A 98 -21.12 -15.35 -17.61
N TRP A 99 -21.09 -16.05 -16.49
CA TRP A 99 -21.12 -15.45 -15.17
C TRP A 99 -19.80 -14.81 -14.78
N LEU A 100 -18.69 -15.42 -15.11
CA LEU A 100 -17.37 -14.85 -14.91
C LEU A 100 -17.12 -13.65 -15.84
N ALA A 101 -17.69 -13.66 -17.07
CA ALA A 101 -17.66 -12.53 -17.98
C ALA A 101 -18.53 -11.33 -17.55
N ARG A 102 -19.36 -11.49 -16.50
CA ARG A 102 -20.08 -10.38 -15.84
C ARG A 102 -19.21 -9.52 -14.93
N THR A 103 -17.92 -9.78 -14.89
CA THR A 103 -16.95 -8.96 -14.14
C THR A 103 -17.11 -7.45 -14.29
N PRO A 104 -17.63 -6.88 -15.41
CA PRO A 104 -17.94 -5.45 -15.47
C PRO A 104 -19.07 -5.01 -14.54
N THR A 105 -20.07 -5.88 -14.31
CA THR A 105 -21.23 -5.57 -13.44
C THR A 105 -21.07 -6.14 -12.02
N TRP A 106 -20.41 -7.30 -11.89
CA TRP A 106 -20.18 -7.95 -10.59
C TRP A 106 -18.73 -8.48 -10.53
N PRO A 107 -17.78 -7.61 -10.29
CA PRO A 107 -16.39 -8.02 -10.29
C PRO A 107 -16.11 -9.06 -9.20
N GLY A 108 -15.56 -10.19 -9.62
CA GLY A 108 -15.04 -11.19 -8.70
C GLY A 108 -16.09 -12.11 -8.08
N VAL A 109 -17.15 -12.50 -8.81
CA VAL A 109 -18.00 -13.64 -8.37
C VAL A 109 -17.10 -14.86 -8.19
N GLU A 110 -17.03 -15.38 -6.96
CA GLU A 110 -16.20 -16.54 -6.60
C GLU A 110 -16.97 -17.84 -6.65
N GLY A 111 -18.29 -17.78 -6.41
CA GLY A 111 -19.12 -18.95 -6.39
C GLY A 111 -20.61 -18.64 -6.34
N ILE A 112 -21.39 -19.71 -6.42
CA ILE A 112 -22.83 -19.70 -6.27
C ILE A 112 -23.23 -20.71 -5.20
N ASP A 113 -24.08 -20.28 -4.27
CA ASP A 113 -24.83 -21.17 -3.36
C ASP A 113 -26.19 -21.45 -3.96
N LEU A 114 -26.53 -22.69 -4.12
CA LEU A 114 -27.85 -23.13 -4.54
C LEU A 114 -28.55 -23.86 -3.41
N SER A 115 -29.69 -23.34 -2.97
CA SER A 115 -30.49 -23.96 -1.90
C SER A 115 -31.78 -24.49 -2.48
N ILE A 116 -32.21 -25.65 -1.98
CA ILE A 116 -33.53 -26.24 -2.23
C ILE A 116 -34.31 -26.32 -0.93
N ASN A 117 -35.54 -25.82 -0.95
CA ASN A 117 -36.46 -25.82 0.20
C ASN A 117 -37.77 -26.53 -0.21
N LEU A 118 -38.13 -27.58 0.49
CA LEU A 118 -39.35 -28.33 0.25
C LEU A 118 -39.93 -28.81 1.58
N GLY A 119 -40.88 -28.05 2.12
CA GLY A 119 -41.44 -28.34 3.44
C GLY A 119 -40.37 -28.30 4.54
N SER A 120 -40.16 -29.44 5.21
CA SER A 120 -39.09 -29.57 6.23
C SER A 120 -37.72 -29.90 5.62
N TYR A 121 -37.65 -30.27 4.35
CA TYR A 121 -36.41 -30.55 3.66
C TYR A 121 -35.76 -29.26 3.21
N ARG A 122 -34.55 -29.01 3.69
CA ARG A 122 -33.73 -27.85 3.30
C ARG A 122 -32.29 -28.28 3.13
N GLN A 123 -31.73 -28.04 1.97
CA GLN A 123 -30.34 -28.31 1.70
C GLN A 123 -29.74 -27.18 0.87
N THR A 124 -28.48 -26.81 1.16
CA THR A 124 -27.70 -25.85 0.40
C THR A 124 -26.44 -26.55 -0.10
N ALA A 125 -26.19 -26.44 -1.40
CA ALA A 125 -24.95 -26.86 -2.03
C ALA A 125 -24.22 -25.62 -2.56
N ASN A 126 -22.91 -25.56 -2.41
CA ASN A 126 -22.10 -24.48 -2.95
C ASN A 126 -21.18 -24.98 -4.06
N ALA A 127 -20.89 -24.14 -5.03
CA ALA A 127 -19.92 -24.44 -6.05
C ALA A 127 -19.10 -23.20 -6.40
N PRO A 128 -17.75 -23.28 -6.30
CA PRO A 128 -16.88 -22.21 -6.81
C PRO A 128 -16.95 -22.16 -8.34
N LEU A 129 -16.98 -20.96 -8.89
CA LEU A 129 -16.96 -20.78 -10.35
C LEU A 129 -15.52 -20.80 -10.85
N ARG A 130 -15.24 -21.70 -11.81
CA ARG A 130 -13.93 -21.81 -12.46
C ARG A 130 -14.08 -21.75 -13.97
N LEU A 131 -13.25 -20.94 -14.59
CA LEU A 131 -13.28 -20.76 -16.06
C LEU A 131 -13.10 -22.11 -16.77
N GLY A 132 -13.98 -22.37 -17.76
CA GLY A 132 -13.94 -23.59 -18.54
C GLY A 132 -14.46 -24.86 -17.83
N GLN A 133 -14.96 -24.75 -16.60
CA GLN A 133 -15.49 -25.88 -15.83
C GLN A 133 -16.96 -25.68 -15.46
N PRO A 134 -17.80 -26.73 -15.51
CA PRO A 134 -19.15 -26.66 -14.98
C PRO A 134 -19.15 -26.60 -13.46
N ALA A 135 -20.10 -25.87 -12.87
CA ALA A 135 -20.34 -25.89 -11.44
C ALA A 135 -21.47 -26.89 -11.12
N THR A 136 -21.24 -27.81 -10.21
CA THR A 136 -22.15 -28.90 -9.88
C THR A 136 -22.62 -28.79 -8.44
N PHE A 137 -23.92 -28.91 -8.23
CA PHE A 137 -24.61 -28.87 -6.95
C PHE A 137 -25.35 -30.17 -6.75
N THR A 138 -25.14 -30.87 -5.66
CA THR A 138 -25.79 -32.14 -5.34
C THR A 138 -26.71 -32.02 -4.14
N PHE A 139 -27.97 -32.43 -4.29
CA PHE A 139 -28.97 -32.47 -3.23
C PHE A 139 -29.32 -33.93 -2.97
N THR A 140 -29.07 -34.36 -1.76
CA THR A 140 -29.21 -35.77 -1.35
C THR A 140 -30.67 -36.07 -1.02
N ASP A 141 -31.23 -37.03 -1.72
CA ASP A 141 -32.57 -37.62 -1.46
C ASP A 141 -33.70 -36.57 -1.24
N PRO A 142 -33.91 -35.60 -2.13
CA PRO A 142 -35.01 -34.65 -1.97
C PRO A 142 -36.36 -35.33 -2.17
N PRO A 143 -37.37 -35.07 -1.31
CA PRO A 143 -38.71 -35.64 -1.47
C PRO A 143 -39.44 -35.06 -2.70
N ALA A 144 -40.46 -35.79 -3.17
CA ALA A 144 -41.33 -35.29 -4.24
C ALA A 144 -42.17 -34.11 -3.76
N GLY A 145 -42.44 -33.12 -4.63
CA GLY A 145 -43.27 -31.97 -4.33
C GLY A 145 -42.79 -30.70 -5.00
N GLU A 146 -43.44 -29.60 -4.68
CA GLU A 146 -43.00 -28.29 -5.16
C GLU A 146 -41.88 -27.74 -4.26
N ALA A 147 -40.70 -27.57 -4.83
CA ALA A 147 -39.53 -27.04 -4.17
C ALA A 147 -39.30 -25.58 -4.56
N GLU A 148 -38.95 -24.72 -3.60
CA GLU A 148 -38.37 -23.41 -3.85
C GLU A 148 -36.86 -23.57 -4.04
N LEU A 149 -36.35 -23.13 -5.16
CA LEU A 149 -34.91 -22.98 -5.41
C LEU A 149 -34.50 -21.54 -5.12
N ARG A 150 -33.38 -21.39 -4.42
CA ARG A 150 -32.76 -20.08 -4.19
C ARG A 150 -31.28 -20.16 -4.60
N ALA A 151 -30.86 -19.22 -5.43
CA ALA A 151 -29.45 -19.07 -5.77
C ALA A 151 -28.91 -17.76 -5.21
N VAL A 152 -27.68 -17.79 -4.73
CA VAL A 152 -26.95 -16.64 -4.20
C VAL A 152 -25.57 -16.64 -4.82
N ALA A 153 -25.26 -15.61 -5.62
CA ALA A 153 -23.90 -15.39 -6.12
C ALA A 153 -23.12 -14.59 -5.08
N TYR A 154 -21.90 -15.02 -4.77
CA TYR A 154 -21.11 -14.43 -3.69
C TYR A 154 -19.64 -14.19 -4.07
N ARG A 155 -19.00 -13.32 -3.27
CA ARG A 155 -17.57 -13.10 -3.21
C ARG A 155 -17.14 -12.99 -1.75
N GLY A 156 -16.30 -13.91 -1.30
CA GLY A 156 -16.01 -14.04 0.12
C GLY A 156 -17.31 -14.20 0.93
N SER A 157 -17.57 -13.29 1.87
CA SER A 157 -18.82 -13.27 2.66
C SER A 157 -19.92 -12.36 2.05
N THR A 158 -19.66 -11.71 0.90
CA THR A 158 -20.56 -10.70 0.31
C THR A 158 -21.49 -11.34 -0.71
N THR A 159 -22.81 -11.16 -0.54
CA THR A 159 -23.81 -11.54 -1.55
C THR A 159 -23.86 -10.49 -2.65
N LEU A 160 -23.60 -10.89 -3.88
CA LEU A 160 -23.59 -10.01 -5.04
C LEU A 160 -24.95 -10.02 -5.76
N ALA A 161 -25.60 -11.17 -5.82
CA ALA A 161 -26.92 -11.32 -6.43
C ALA A 161 -27.65 -12.50 -5.83
N GLN A 162 -28.99 -12.46 -5.82
CA GLN A 162 -29.83 -13.54 -5.36
C GLN A 162 -31.10 -13.67 -6.21
N GLY A 163 -31.62 -14.87 -6.26
CA GLY A 163 -32.85 -15.13 -6.99
C GLY A 163 -33.58 -16.36 -6.47
N LYS A 164 -34.85 -16.45 -6.81
CA LYS A 164 -35.71 -17.54 -6.43
C LYS A 164 -36.42 -18.11 -7.64
N GLY A 165 -36.70 -19.40 -7.60
CA GLY A 165 -37.50 -20.09 -8.62
C GLY A 165 -38.23 -21.27 -7.97
N SER A 166 -39.19 -21.85 -8.68
CA SER A 166 -39.88 -23.05 -8.24
C SER A 166 -39.55 -24.23 -9.16
N LEU A 167 -39.51 -25.41 -8.57
CA LEU A 167 -39.27 -26.69 -9.24
C LEU A 167 -40.22 -27.75 -8.69
N THR A 168 -40.91 -28.43 -9.58
CA THR A 168 -41.73 -29.58 -9.18
C THR A 168 -40.89 -30.85 -9.32
N LEU A 169 -40.64 -31.51 -8.20
CA LEU A 169 -40.01 -32.84 -8.14
C LEU A 169 -41.10 -33.93 -8.21
N SER A 170 -41.02 -34.79 -9.21
CA SER A 170 -41.98 -35.85 -9.40
C SER A 170 -41.77 -36.97 -8.42
N ALA A 171 -42.85 -37.65 -8.00
CA ALA A 171 -42.71 -38.87 -7.24
C ALA A 171 -42.00 -39.93 -8.11
N ARG A 172 -41.05 -40.65 -7.55
CA ARG A 172 -40.21 -41.59 -8.27
C ARG A 172 -41.03 -42.73 -8.85
N SER A 173 -41.09 -42.80 -10.18
CA SER A 173 -41.45 -44.01 -10.90
C SER A 173 -40.17 -44.76 -11.21
N GLY A 174 -40.06 -46.02 -10.75
CA GLY A 174 -38.83 -46.84 -10.76
C GLY A 174 -38.28 -47.23 -12.15
N SER A 175 -38.31 -46.35 -13.15
CA SER A 175 -37.68 -46.54 -14.46
C SER A 175 -36.51 -45.53 -14.58
N ALA A 176 -35.32 -46.07 -14.81
CA ALA A 176 -34.09 -45.31 -15.07
C ALA A 176 -34.17 -44.62 -16.43
N ASP A 177 -34.93 -43.53 -16.52
CA ASP A 177 -34.91 -42.66 -17.70
C ASP A 177 -34.11 -41.39 -17.34
N SER A 178 -32.86 -41.34 -17.80
CA SER A 178 -31.92 -40.24 -17.61
C SER A 178 -32.23 -39.04 -18.48
N SER A 179 -33.48 -38.56 -18.47
CA SER A 179 -33.85 -37.37 -19.22
C SER A 179 -33.36 -36.12 -18.48
N SER A 180 -32.29 -35.54 -18.98
CA SER A 180 -31.85 -34.23 -18.55
C SER A 180 -32.92 -33.16 -18.86
N ARG A 181 -33.54 -32.59 -17.82
CA ARG A 181 -34.49 -31.50 -17.96
C ARG A 181 -33.74 -30.19 -17.96
N ARG A 182 -33.90 -29.37 -18.98
CA ARG A 182 -33.35 -28.01 -19.05
C ARG A 182 -34.30 -27.08 -18.32
N LEU A 183 -33.88 -26.61 -17.16
CA LEU A 183 -34.60 -25.58 -16.42
C LEU A 183 -33.95 -24.21 -16.66
N SER A 184 -34.69 -23.28 -17.28
CA SER A 184 -34.31 -21.88 -17.30
C SER A 184 -35.11 -21.17 -16.20
N LEU A 185 -34.50 -20.89 -15.03
CA LEU A 185 -35.35 -20.66 -13.88
C LEU A 185 -35.01 -19.54 -12.94
N LEU A 186 -33.84 -18.99 -12.88
CA LEU A 186 -33.58 -18.01 -11.85
C LEU A 186 -33.25 -16.66 -12.45
N VAL A 187 -34.21 -15.74 -12.32
CA VAL A 187 -33.90 -14.30 -12.43
C VAL A 187 -33.21 -13.95 -11.12
N LEU A 188 -31.91 -13.76 -11.16
CA LEU A 188 -31.23 -13.13 -10.06
C LEU A 188 -31.51 -11.65 -10.12
N SER A 189 -32.29 -11.14 -9.17
CA SER A 189 -32.37 -9.72 -8.93
C SER A 189 -31.10 -9.29 -8.21
N GLU A 190 -30.51 -8.23 -8.71
CA GLU A 190 -29.43 -7.56 -7.97
C GLU A 190 -29.96 -7.25 -6.58
N VAL A 191 -29.17 -7.54 -5.56
CA VAL A 191 -29.36 -6.89 -4.27
C VAL A 191 -29.20 -5.41 -4.60
N GLU A 192 -30.15 -4.56 -4.21
CA GLU A 192 -30.11 -3.11 -4.46
C GLU A 192 -28.92 -2.51 -3.70
N VAL A 193 -27.70 -2.79 -4.17
CA VAL A 193 -26.47 -2.21 -3.64
C VAL A 193 -26.23 -0.83 -4.25
N PRO A 194 -25.59 0.08 -3.54
CA PRO A 194 -25.19 1.36 -4.10
C PRO A 194 -24.28 1.15 -5.33
N LEU A 195 -24.65 1.74 -6.44
CA LEU A 195 -23.88 1.73 -7.68
C LEU A 195 -23.40 3.13 -7.99
N LEU A 196 -22.08 3.30 -8.09
CA LEU A 196 -21.45 4.57 -8.44
C LEU A 196 -21.29 4.68 -9.97
N HIS A 197 -21.85 5.75 -10.53
CA HIS A 197 -21.67 6.15 -11.93
C HIS A 197 -20.60 7.25 -12.03
N ALA A 198 -20.47 7.87 -13.22
CA ALA A 198 -19.56 8.98 -13.44
C ALA A 198 -19.79 10.11 -12.44
N GLY A 199 -18.75 10.54 -11.75
CA GLY A 199 -18.77 11.76 -10.95
C GLY A 199 -18.63 13.01 -11.81
N ALA A 200 -19.18 14.13 -11.38
CA ALA A 200 -18.77 15.44 -11.85
C ALA A 200 -17.27 15.62 -11.60
N GLY A 201 -16.56 16.39 -12.44
CA GLY A 201 -15.11 16.53 -12.42
C GLY A 201 -14.51 16.74 -11.02
N VAL A 202 -13.23 16.52 -10.90
CA VAL A 202 -12.50 16.61 -9.63
C VAL A 202 -12.70 18.00 -9.03
N PRO A 203 -13.17 18.11 -7.77
CA PRO A 203 -13.34 19.40 -7.13
C PRO A 203 -11.99 20.04 -6.81
N ALA A 204 -11.98 21.35 -6.67
CA ALA A 204 -10.84 22.04 -6.10
C ALA A 204 -10.55 21.52 -4.68
N PRO A 205 -9.29 21.53 -4.19
CA PRO A 205 -8.94 21.12 -2.85
C PRO A 205 -9.83 21.78 -1.79
N GLY A 206 -10.38 20.98 -0.86
CA GLY A 206 -11.29 21.45 0.18
C GLY A 206 -12.73 21.68 -0.26
N GLN A 207 -13.09 21.38 -1.50
CA GLN A 207 -14.47 21.43 -1.98
C GLN A 207 -15.14 20.05 -1.96
N PRO A 208 -16.46 19.98 -1.78
CA PRO A 208 -17.16 18.71 -1.81
C PRO A 208 -17.16 18.08 -3.20
N LEU A 209 -16.99 16.75 -3.25
CA LEU A 209 -17.12 15.94 -4.44
C LEU A 209 -18.58 15.51 -4.61
N LEU A 210 -19.14 15.75 -5.78
CA LEU A 210 -20.46 15.26 -6.16
C LEU A 210 -20.32 13.95 -6.92
N LEU A 211 -20.90 12.89 -6.38
CA LEU A 211 -20.97 11.57 -6.99
C LEU A 211 -22.38 11.32 -7.50
N SER A 212 -22.51 10.70 -8.67
CA SER A 212 -23.79 10.26 -9.23
C SER A 212 -23.84 8.75 -9.32
N GLY A 213 -25.04 8.18 -9.23
CA GLY A 213 -25.18 6.73 -9.23
C GLY A 213 -26.63 6.29 -9.03
N GLU A 214 -26.81 5.07 -8.57
CA GLU A 214 -28.10 4.48 -8.20
C GLU A 214 -28.03 3.98 -6.76
N ASN A 215 -29.17 4.04 -6.04
CA ASN A 215 -29.31 3.61 -4.64
C ASN A 215 -28.33 4.29 -3.67
N LEU A 216 -27.87 5.51 -4.02
CA LEU A 216 -26.87 6.24 -3.21
C LEU A 216 -27.43 6.72 -1.86
N GLU A 217 -28.74 6.70 -1.65
CA GLU A 217 -29.37 6.93 -0.33
C GLU A 217 -28.96 5.88 0.71
N ARG A 218 -28.51 4.70 0.28
CA ARG A 218 -28.06 3.60 1.14
C ARG A 218 -26.58 3.67 1.51
N VAL A 219 -25.83 4.59 0.92
CA VAL A 219 -24.39 4.71 1.18
C VAL A 219 -24.13 5.15 2.61
N GLU A 220 -23.41 4.35 3.36
CA GLU A 220 -22.95 4.63 4.72
C GLU A 220 -21.46 5.03 4.76
N SER A 221 -20.70 4.62 3.74
CA SER A 221 -19.28 4.93 3.65
C SER A 221 -18.87 5.30 2.23
N VAL A 222 -18.04 6.34 2.10
CA VAL A 222 -17.31 6.65 0.87
C VAL A 222 -15.83 6.46 1.14
N LEU A 223 -15.21 5.61 0.36
CA LEU A 223 -13.85 5.15 0.55
C LEU A 223 -12.96 5.73 -0.55
N PHE A 224 -11.80 6.22 -0.16
CA PHE A 224 -10.80 6.77 -1.05
C PHE A 224 -9.49 5.99 -0.88
N ALA A 225 -8.87 5.60 -1.98
CA ALA A 225 -7.55 4.97 -1.97
C ALA A 225 -6.70 5.61 -3.07
N SER A 226 -5.45 5.93 -2.75
CA SER A 226 -4.50 6.40 -3.76
C SER A 226 -3.95 5.21 -4.55
N ALA A 227 -3.77 5.36 -5.86
CA ALA A 227 -3.10 4.36 -6.69
C ALA A 227 -1.64 4.12 -6.25
N ALA A 228 -1.01 5.11 -5.64
CA ALA A 228 0.34 5.00 -5.08
C ALA A 228 0.39 4.19 -3.77
N ASN A 229 -0.74 4.10 -3.05
CA ASN A 229 -0.87 3.30 -1.83
C ASN A 229 -2.30 2.79 -1.70
N PRO A 230 -2.68 1.74 -2.46
CA PRO A 230 -4.05 1.24 -2.54
C PRO A 230 -4.53 0.57 -1.25
N GLU A 231 -3.63 0.18 -0.37
CA GLU A 231 -3.97 -0.45 0.92
C GLU A 231 -4.38 0.59 1.98
N ARG A 232 -4.03 1.86 1.78
CA ARG A 232 -4.43 2.94 2.67
C ARG A 232 -5.79 3.48 2.25
N ILE A 233 -6.85 2.95 2.86
CA ILE A 233 -8.23 3.38 2.64
C ILE A 233 -8.56 4.52 3.59
N LEU A 234 -8.95 5.66 3.02
CA LEU A 234 -9.42 6.83 3.75
C LEU A 234 -10.93 6.96 3.60
N ARG A 235 -11.62 7.48 4.61
CA ARG A 235 -13.06 7.72 4.55
C ARG A 235 -13.36 9.19 4.29
N GLY A 236 -14.32 9.44 3.38
CA GLY A 236 -14.87 10.76 3.15
C GLY A 236 -16.06 11.04 4.06
N GLU A 237 -16.26 12.31 4.39
CA GLU A 237 -17.41 12.75 5.18
C GLU A 237 -18.62 13.00 4.26
N ILE A 238 -19.71 12.25 4.45
CA ILE A 238 -20.93 12.40 3.68
C ILE A 238 -21.68 13.65 4.14
N ARG A 239 -21.92 14.59 3.23
CA ARG A 239 -22.64 15.85 3.47
C ARG A 239 -24.13 15.75 3.12
N SER A 240 -24.44 15.09 2.02
CA SER A 240 -25.82 14.82 1.63
C SER A 240 -25.90 13.60 0.73
N ARG A 241 -27.04 12.93 0.74
CA ARG A 241 -27.31 11.77 -0.09
C ARG A 241 -28.75 11.76 -0.59
N SER A 242 -28.94 11.32 -1.81
CA SER A 242 -30.21 11.03 -2.44
C SER A 242 -30.11 9.74 -3.23
N ARG A 243 -31.19 9.27 -3.84
CA ARG A 243 -31.18 8.05 -4.63
C ARG A 243 -30.11 8.04 -5.74
N ASN A 244 -29.90 9.19 -6.38
CA ASN A 244 -29.03 9.28 -7.57
C ASN A 244 -27.84 10.22 -7.38
N SER A 245 -27.66 10.83 -6.22
CA SER A 245 -26.55 11.73 -5.96
C SER A 245 -26.06 11.65 -4.50
N LEU A 246 -24.76 11.83 -4.34
CA LEU A 246 -24.08 11.80 -3.07
C LEU A 246 -23.03 12.91 -3.04
N THR A 247 -23.08 13.78 -2.04
CA THR A 247 -22.07 14.81 -1.83
C THR A 247 -21.17 14.38 -0.67
N VAL A 248 -19.88 14.32 -0.90
CA VAL A 248 -18.89 13.88 0.08
C VAL A 248 -17.74 14.89 0.17
N MET A 249 -17.28 15.16 1.38
CA MET A 249 -16.02 15.87 1.59
C MET A 249 -14.86 14.86 1.50
N PRO A 250 -14.00 15.00 0.49
CA PRO A 250 -12.85 14.13 0.36
C PRO A 250 -11.82 14.40 1.47
N PRO A 251 -11.02 13.40 1.88
CA PRO A 251 -9.88 13.63 2.76
C PRO A 251 -8.89 14.64 2.15
N ALA A 252 -8.40 15.56 2.96
CA ALA A 252 -7.50 16.63 2.51
C ALA A 252 -6.13 16.13 1.99
N SER A 253 -5.77 14.88 2.31
CA SER A 253 -4.48 14.27 1.93
C SER A 253 -4.48 13.57 0.57
N LEU A 254 -5.53 13.71 -0.24
CA LEU A 254 -5.62 13.07 -1.54
C LEU A 254 -4.79 13.80 -2.60
N SER A 255 -4.04 13.04 -3.40
CA SER A 255 -3.26 13.56 -4.54
C SER A 255 -2.99 12.46 -5.57
N GLY A 256 -2.82 12.84 -6.83
CA GLY A 256 -2.56 11.91 -7.93
C GLY A 256 -3.78 11.04 -8.27
N THR A 257 -3.56 9.86 -8.80
CA THR A 257 -4.62 8.92 -9.14
C THR A 257 -5.28 8.38 -7.87
N VAL A 258 -6.57 8.62 -7.69
CA VAL A 258 -7.36 8.24 -6.51
C VAL A 258 -8.55 7.40 -6.93
N TRP A 259 -8.74 6.26 -6.26
CA TRP A 259 -9.95 5.44 -6.39
C TRP A 259 -10.99 5.85 -5.37
N VAL A 260 -12.24 5.96 -5.82
CA VAL A 260 -13.39 6.27 -4.97
C VAL A 260 -14.40 5.14 -5.07
N ALA A 261 -14.77 4.57 -3.94
CA ALA A 261 -15.78 3.53 -3.83
C ALA A 261 -16.84 3.91 -2.80
N VAL A 262 -18.03 3.37 -2.94
CA VAL A 262 -19.15 3.55 -2.00
C VAL A 262 -19.53 2.22 -1.40
N ALA A 263 -19.97 2.22 -0.14
CA ALA A 263 -20.46 1.03 0.55
C ALA A 263 -21.68 1.37 1.43
N ASP A 264 -22.62 0.42 1.52
CA ASP A 264 -23.76 0.47 2.45
C ASP A 264 -23.36 0.01 3.86
N ALA A 265 -24.36 -0.19 4.74
CA ALA A 265 -24.16 -0.62 6.13
C ALA A 265 -23.53 -2.04 6.22
N GLU A 266 -23.79 -2.88 5.24
CA GLU A 266 -23.25 -4.24 5.14
C GLU A 266 -21.86 -4.27 4.46
N GLY A 267 -21.33 -3.10 4.07
CA GLY A 267 -20.06 -2.96 3.37
C GLY A 267 -20.12 -3.33 1.89
N GLN A 268 -21.33 -3.40 1.30
CA GLN A 268 -21.55 -3.74 -0.09
C GLN A 268 -21.67 -2.47 -0.93
N GLY A 269 -21.07 -2.48 -2.12
CA GLY A 269 -21.17 -1.38 -3.08
C GLY A 269 -20.58 -1.79 -4.42
N LEU A 270 -21.08 -1.19 -5.49
CA LEU A 270 -20.65 -1.44 -6.86
C LEU A 270 -20.14 -0.16 -7.51
N GLY A 271 -19.10 -0.32 -8.28
CA GLY A 271 -18.46 0.76 -9.00
C GLY A 271 -17.34 1.42 -8.21
N THR A 272 -16.23 1.55 -8.88
CA THR A 272 -15.06 2.30 -8.41
C THR A 272 -14.71 3.31 -9.46
N TRP A 273 -14.60 4.58 -9.06
CA TRP A 273 -14.19 5.65 -9.95
C TRP A 273 -12.76 6.03 -9.72
N ILE A 274 -12.11 6.38 -10.81
CA ILE A 274 -10.75 6.92 -10.77
C ILE A 274 -10.83 8.41 -11.04
N TYR A 275 -10.21 9.15 -10.14
CA TYR A 275 -9.98 10.56 -10.31
C TYR A 275 -8.48 10.85 -10.37
N GLU A 276 -8.07 11.67 -11.33
CA GLU A 276 -6.78 12.34 -11.25
C GLU A 276 -6.94 13.54 -10.32
N TRP A 277 -6.69 13.31 -9.04
CA TRP A 277 -6.73 14.39 -8.05
C TRP A 277 -5.61 15.37 -8.37
N PRO A 278 -5.92 16.66 -8.51
CA PRO A 278 -4.88 17.61 -8.86
C PRO A 278 -3.77 17.52 -7.83
N THR A 279 -2.59 17.13 -8.28
CA THR A 279 -1.39 17.45 -7.52
C THR A 279 -1.40 18.97 -7.42
N PRO A 280 -1.31 19.55 -6.23
CA PRO A 280 -1.25 21.01 -6.12
C PRO A 280 -0.07 21.47 -6.98
N THR A 281 -0.38 22.10 -8.11
CA THR A 281 0.63 22.73 -8.95
C THR A 281 1.23 23.84 -8.08
N PRO A 282 2.54 23.88 -7.88
CA PRO A 282 3.13 24.97 -7.14
C PRO A 282 2.92 26.25 -7.95
N THR A 283 1.91 27.01 -7.59
CA THR A 283 1.80 28.40 -8.08
C THR A 283 2.97 29.16 -7.47
N PRO A 284 3.82 29.79 -8.26
CA PRO A 284 4.91 30.59 -7.71
C PRO A 284 4.31 31.89 -7.18
N THR A 285 3.79 31.88 -5.98
CA THR A 285 3.40 33.11 -5.27
C THR A 285 4.16 33.16 -3.95
N ALA A 286 4.74 34.28 -3.68
CA ALA A 286 5.74 34.60 -2.66
C ALA A 286 5.31 34.43 -1.18
N ALA A 287 4.34 33.59 -0.87
CA ALA A 287 3.86 33.36 0.51
C ALA A 287 3.74 31.88 0.94
N SER A 288 3.97 30.90 0.06
CA SER A 288 3.89 29.48 0.41
C SER A 288 5.27 28.91 0.75
N GLY A 289 5.82 29.35 1.85
CA GLY A 289 7.11 28.87 2.34
C GLY A 289 6.96 27.57 3.12
N TRP A 290 7.97 26.73 3.07
CA TRP A 290 8.15 25.66 4.01
C TRP A 290 8.40 26.22 5.41
N ARG A 291 7.87 25.55 6.41
CA ARG A 291 8.07 25.88 7.82
C ARG A 291 8.56 24.67 8.59
N VAL A 292 9.40 24.92 9.59
CA VAL A 292 9.88 23.92 10.54
C VAL A 292 9.16 24.14 11.86
N GLU A 293 8.66 23.05 12.43
CA GLU A 293 7.97 23.03 13.73
C GLU A 293 8.49 21.87 14.57
N THR A 294 8.61 22.06 15.86
CA THR A 294 8.96 21.03 16.81
C THR A 294 7.75 20.13 17.05
N LEU A 295 7.86 18.84 16.74
CA LEU A 295 6.88 17.81 17.11
C LEU A 295 7.14 17.24 18.49
N LEU A 296 8.40 17.07 18.86
CA LEU A 296 8.83 16.55 20.13
C LEU A 296 10.13 17.24 20.52
N ASP A 297 10.13 17.90 21.68
CA ASP A 297 11.35 18.38 22.32
C ASP A 297 11.74 17.39 23.43
N GLY A 298 12.72 16.55 23.16
CA GLY A 298 13.17 15.55 24.12
C GLY A 298 13.79 16.11 25.40
N ARG A 299 14.04 17.45 25.44
CA ARG A 299 14.52 18.15 26.65
C ARG A 299 13.41 18.42 27.65
N THR A 300 12.16 18.57 27.17
CA THR A 300 10.99 19.00 27.95
C THR A 300 9.96 17.90 28.16
N ALA A 301 10.19 16.70 27.64
CA ALA A 301 9.29 15.55 27.77
C ALA A 301 9.28 14.98 29.22
N ALA A 302 9.30 15.85 30.22
CA ALA A 302 8.89 15.51 31.58
C ALA A 302 7.36 15.48 31.57
N ALA A 303 6.78 14.32 31.87
CA ALA A 303 5.36 14.02 31.86
C ALA A 303 4.53 15.20 32.40
N ALA A 304 3.52 15.61 31.62
CA ALA A 304 2.41 16.35 32.15
C ALA A 304 1.69 15.44 33.16
N LYS A 305 1.88 15.69 34.46
CA LYS A 305 1.05 15.08 35.49
C LYS A 305 -0.40 15.50 35.27
N PRO A 306 -1.35 14.57 35.23
CA PRO A 306 -2.75 14.96 35.36
C PRO A 306 -2.92 15.59 36.73
N GLU A 307 -3.45 16.82 36.77
CA GLU A 307 -3.79 17.50 38.03
C GLU A 307 -4.80 16.62 38.77
N GLY A 308 -4.38 16.07 39.92
CA GLY A 308 -5.29 15.40 40.85
C GLY A 308 -4.87 14.05 41.44
N SER A 309 -3.67 13.53 41.20
CA SER A 309 -3.23 12.30 41.91
C SER A 309 -2.19 12.60 43.01
N SER A 310 -2.65 12.62 44.24
CA SER A 310 -1.82 12.51 45.44
C SER A 310 -1.46 11.03 45.65
N SER A 311 -0.27 10.61 45.25
CA SER A 311 0.36 9.41 45.76
C SER A 311 1.88 9.63 45.74
N ASP A 312 2.44 9.65 46.95
CA ASP A 312 3.88 9.69 47.23
C ASP A 312 4.52 8.36 46.79
N ASN A 313 4.81 8.22 45.49
CA ASN A 313 5.71 7.21 44.97
C ASN A 313 6.90 7.91 44.31
N GLU A 314 7.99 8.03 45.06
CA GLU A 314 9.31 8.34 44.55
C GLU A 314 9.72 7.25 43.53
N GLY A 315 9.55 7.50 42.22
CA GLY A 315 9.99 6.53 41.20
C GLY A 315 9.64 6.81 39.73
N GLU A 316 8.75 7.74 39.42
CA GLU A 316 8.48 8.06 38.01
C GLU A 316 9.32 9.27 37.56
N ALA A 317 10.57 9.02 37.23
CA ALA A 317 11.34 9.94 36.40
C ALA A 317 10.64 10.04 35.06
N GLY A 318 10.24 11.25 34.64
CA GLY A 318 9.54 11.50 33.37
C GLY A 318 10.25 10.83 32.20
N ILE A 319 9.47 10.30 31.26
CA ILE A 319 9.98 9.66 30.04
C ILE A 319 10.71 10.73 29.22
N SER A 320 12.02 10.57 29.05
CA SER A 320 12.85 11.46 28.23
C SER A 320 13.68 10.66 27.24
N LEU A 321 13.95 11.24 26.08
CA LEU A 321 14.88 10.69 25.10
C LEU A 321 16.31 11.16 25.41
N GLN A 322 17.28 10.27 25.22
CA GLN A 322 18.69 10.63 25.31
C GLN A 322 19.34 10.76 23.93
N GLN A 323 18.88 9.95 22.98
CA GLN A 323 19.37 9.97 21.62
C GLN A 323 18.28 9.46 20.68
N ILE A 324 18.29 9.91 19.41
CA ILE A 324 17.46 9.30 18.37
C ILE A 324 18.39 8.76 17.29
N GLY A 325 18.40 7.43 17.10
CA GLY A 325 19.08 6.75 16.02
C GLY A 325 18.24 6.73 14.75
N GLY A 326 17.17 5.97 14.74
CA GLY A 326 16.25 5.82 13.63
C GLY A 326 14.83 6.20 13.98
N ILE A 327 14.06 6.57 12.98
CA ILE A 327 12.63 6.83 13.10
C ILE A 327 11.84 6.03 12.07
N ALA A 328 10.62 5.63 12.41
CA ALA A 328 9.64 5.04 11.52
C ALA A 328 8.26 5.61 11.85
N ALA A 329 7.32 5.49 10.92
CA ALA A 329 5.92 5.89 11.14
C ALA A 329 4.99 4.76 10.69
N ASP A 330 3.88 4.58 11.42
CA ASP A 330 2.80 3.72 10.99
C ASP A 330 1.71 4.49 10.21
N PRO A 331 0.77 3.78 9.57
CA PRO A 331 -0.33 4.43 8.87
C PRO A 331 -1.28 5.21 9.77
N GLU A 332 -1.33 4.90 11.05
CA GLU A 332 -2.15 5.58 12.06
C GLU A 332 -1.56 6.91 12.51
N GLY A 333 -0.30 7.20 12.11
CA GLY A 333 0.39 8.45 12.40
C GLY A 333 1.23 8.43 13.68
N PHE A 334 1.45 7.27 14.29
CA PHE A 334 2.42 7.13 15.37
C PHE A 334 3.84 7.14 14.80
N PHE A 335 4.75 7.78 15.53
CA PHE A 335 6.18 7.72 15.24
C PHE A 335 6.87 6.78 16.21
N TYR A 336 7.75 5.94 15.69
CA TYR A 336 8.61 5.05 16.47
C TYR A 336 10.03 5.60 16.43
N LEU A 337 10.68 5.62 17.60
CA LEU A 337 12.00 6.22 17.78
C LEU A 337 12.92 5.20 18.47
N ALA A 338 14.04 4.89 17.85
CA ALA A 338 15.08 4.11 18.50
C ALA A 338 15.94 5.04 19.36
N ASP A 339 16.07 4.72 20.64
CA ASP A 339 17.04 5.38 21.53
C ASP A 339 18.21 4.42 21.84
N PRO A 340 19.32 4.54 21.10
CA PRO A 340 20.48 3.66 21.29
C PRO A 340 21.18 3.85 22.65
N ALA A 341 21.06 5.01 23.27
CA ALA A 341 21.66 5.27 24.58
C ALA A 341 20.86 4.61 25.70
N GLN A 342 19.54 4.51 25.56
CA GLN A 342 18.66 3.88 26.54
C GLN A 342 18.31 2.43 26.21
N HIS A 343 18.74 1.91 25.05
CA HIS A 343 18.45 0.54 24.60
C HIS A 343 16.95 0.27 24.51
N ARG A 344 16.17 1.26 24.03
CA ARG A 344 14.71 1.26 23.98
C ARG A 344 14.19 1.71 22.63
N ILE A 345 12.96 1.31 22.36
CA ILE A 345 12.15 1.88 21.28
C ILE A 345 11.00 2.64 21.93
N PHE A 346 10.85 3.89 21.59
CA PHE A 346 9.76 4.76 22.03
C PHE A 346 8.71 4.89 20.94
N ARG A 347 7.50 5.24 21.33
CA ARG A 347 6.40 5.58 20.43
C ARG A 347 5.84 6.94 20.81
N LEU A 348 5.69 7.81 19.82
CA LEU A 348 5.04 9.12 19.94
C LEU A 348 3.67 9.04 19.27
N SER A 349 2.61 9.35 20.01
CA SER A 349 1.25 9.39 19.48
C SER A 349 1.02 10.65 18.62
N PRO A 350 -0.02 10.66 17.74
CA PRO A 350 -0.43 11.87 17.04
C PRO A 350 -0.83 13.03 17.96
N ALA A 351 -1.20 12.73 19.21
CA ALA A 351 -1.52 13.71 20.24
C ALA A 351 -0.26 14.28 20.95
N GLY A 352 0.94 13.75 20.62
CA GLY A 352 2.19 14.21 21.24
C GLY A 352 2.60 13.45 22.50
N GLU A 353 1.93 12.35 22.83
CA GLU A 353 2.26 11.52 24.01
C GLU A 353 3.39 10.56 23.67
N LEU A 354 4.44 10.58 24.50
CA LEU A 354 5.61 9.72 24.38
C LEU A 354 5.52 8.55 25.36
N GLU A 355 5.70 7.33 24.90
CA GLU A 355 5.73 6.13 25.73
C GLU A 355 6.91 5.22 25.36
N VAL A 356 7.32 4.36 26.30
CA VAL A 356 8.23 3.25 25.99
C VAL A 356 7.44 2.16 25.27
N TRP A 357 7.77 1.94 24.01
CA TRP A 357 7.10 0.92 23.19
C TRP A 357 7.69 -0.47 23.40
N ALA A 358 9.04 -0.58 23.47
CA ALA A 358 9.74 -1.83 23.73
C ALA A 358 11.15 -1.58 24.29
N GLY A 359 11.65 -2.53 25.05
CA GLY A 359 12.97 -2.50 25.65
C GLY A 359 12.96 -2.21 27.15
N SER A 360 13.59 -3.08 27.94
CA SER A 360 13.69 -2.92 29.38
C SER A 360 14.63 -1.77 29.81
N GLY A 361 15.42 -1.23 28.88
CA GLY A 361 16.47 -0.23 29.18
C GLY A 361 17.81 -0.83 29.57
N LYS A 362 17.91 -2.14 29.67
CA LYS A 362 19.19 -2.83 29.90
C LYS A 362 19.74 -3.29 28.56
N ALA A 363 21.01 -2.99 28.30
CA ALA A 363 21.71 -3.54 27.15
C ALA A 363 21.69 -5.07 27.19
N GLY A 364 21.36 -5.71 26.08
CA GLY A 364 21.36 -7.15 25.99
C GLY A 364 20.55 -7.67 24.81
N HIS A 365 20.47 -9.00 24.70
CA HIS A 365 19.71 -9.71 23.67
C HIS A 365 18.70 -10.64 24.35
N ARG A 366 17.46 -10.18 24.42
CA ARG A 366 16.36 -10.98 24.95
C ARG A 366 15.10 -10.76 24.12
N ASP A 367 14.53 -11.85 23.62
CA ASP A 367 13.23 -11.89 22.97
C ASP A 367 12.10 -11.99 24.01
N GLY A 368 10.85 -11.74 23.60
CA GLY A 368 9.67 -11.90 24.45
C GLY A 368 8.73 -10.70 24.40
N VAL A 369 8.02 -10.45 25.51
CA VAL A 369 7.13 -9.29 25.62
C VAL A 369 7.94 -7.99 25.64
N ALA A 370 7.38 -6.95 25.05
CA ALA A 370 8.10 -5.71 24.76
C ALA A 370 8.80 -5.10 25.96
N GLU A 371 8.15 -5.09 27.13
CA GLU A 371 8.66 -4.48 28.36
C GLU A 371 9.87 -5.22 28.94
N GLN A 372 9.98 -6.52 28.67
CA GLN A 372 11.06 -7.39 29.17
C GLN A 372 12.15 -7.64 28.13
N ALA A 373 11.88 -7.33 26.87
CA ALA A 373 12.85 -7.47 25.79
C ALA A 373 14.09 -6.62 26.03
N GLN A 374 15.20 -7.04 25.48
CA GLN A 374 16.45 -6.29 25.56
C GLN A 374 16.98 -6.03 24.16
N PHE A 375 17.44 -4.82 23.93
CA PHE A 375 18.18 -4.36 22.77
C PHE A 375 19.57 -3.89 23.20
N HIS A 376 20.45 -3.75 22.24
CA HIS A 376 21.76 -3.12 22.46
C HIS A 376 22.03 -2.08 21.38
N SER A 377 21.91 -0.81 21.73
CA SER A 377 22.09 0.33 20.82
C SER A 377 21.29 0.16 19.52
N PRO A 378 19.95 0.03 19.59
CA PRO A 378 19.09 -0.08 18.39
C PRO A 378 19.21 1.21 17.57
N GLN A 379 19.32 1.07 16.23
CA GLN A 379 19.50 2.17 15.30
C GLN A 379 18.35 2.26 14.30
N GLY A 380 18.49 1.71 13.12
CA GLY A 380 17.51 1.82 12.06
C GLY A 380 16.17 1.18 12.41
N LEU A 381 15.09 1.87 12.08
CA LEU A 381 13.71 1.40 12.20
C LEU A 381 13.05 1.40 10.84
N LEU A 382 12.20 0.43 10.59
CA LEU A 382 11.35 0.40 9.41
C LEU A 382 10.01 -0.23 9.76
N TRP A 383 8.92 0.46 9.44
CA TRP A 383 7.59 -0.08 9.60
C TRP A 383 7.31 -1.17 8.54
N ASP A 384 6.79 -2.31 8.99
CA ASP A 384 6.30 -3.37 8.11
C ASP A 384 4.87 -3.04 7.66
N PRO A 385 4.58 -2.94 6.35
CA PRO A 385 3.21 -2.75 5.87
C PRO A 385 2.23 -3.82 6.36
N LYS A 386 2.71 -5.00 6.71
CA LYS A 386 1.90 -6.08 7.32
C LYS A 386 1.57 -5.82 8.79
N GLY A 387 2.15 -4.78 9.37
CA GLY A 387 1.97 -4.35 10.75
C GLY A 387 2.98 -4.95 11.69
N GLY A 388 3.91 -4.11 12.11
CA GLY A 388 5.02 -4.40 13.00
C GLY A 388 6.21 -3.52 12.66
N LEU A 389 7.29 -3.70 13.35
CA LEU A 389 8.47 -2.85 13.24
C LEU A 389 9.73 -3.70 13.15
N TRP A 390 10.50 -3.54 12.06
CA TRP A 390 11.86 -4.02 12.01
C TRP A 390 12.80 -3.07 12.72
N VAL A 391 13.72 -3.63 13.47
CA VAL A 391 14.73 -2.90 14.26
C VAL A 391 16.11 -3.43 13.91
N ALA A 392 17.00 -2.55 13.49
CA ALA A 392 18.43 -2.85 13.40
C ALA A 392 19.03 -2.75 14.82
N ASP A 393 19.20 -3.89 15.48
CA ASP A 393 19.75 -3.99 16.83
C ASP A 393 21.28 -4.04 16.74
N SER A 394 21.86 -2.85 16.47
CA SER A 394 23.23 -2.69 15.99
C SER A 394 24.27 -3.25 16.91
N GLY A 395 24.14 -3.02 18.21
CA GLY A 395 25.07 -3.54 19.22
C GLY A 395 24.96 -5.05 19.42
N ASN A 396 23.83 -5.65 19.07
CA ASN A 396 23.62 -7.10 19.04
C ASN A 396 23.91 -7.73 17.67
N HIS A 397 24.27 -6.95 16.66
CA HIS A 397 24.64 -7.44 15.33
C HIS A 397 23.55 -8.27 14.63
N CYS A 398 22.29 -7.99 14.89
CA CYS A 398 21.16 -8.69 14.30
C CYS A 398 19.96 -7.77 14.04
N LEU A 399 18.95 -8.30 13.38
CA LEU A 399 17.69 -7.61 13.17
C LEU A 399 16.63 -8.21 14.08
N ARG A 400 15.84 -7.34 14.70
CA ARG A 400 14.71 -7.73 15.55
C ARG A 400 13.40 -7.29 14.90
N TYR A 401 12.33 -7.92 15.30
CA TYR A 401 10.98 -7.60 14.86
C TYR A 401 10.06 -7.44 16.07
N ILE A 402 9.33 -6.34 16.13
CA ILE A 402 8.30 -6.08 17.13
C ILE A 402 6.95 -6.24 16.44
N SER A 403 6.19 -7.26 16.84
CA SER A 403 4.86 -7.53 16.28
C SER A 403 3.82 -6.52 16.78
N ARG A 404 2.63 -6.50 16.14
CA ARG A 404 1.46 -5.71 16.62
C ARG A 404 1.07 -6.03 18.06
N GLN A 405 1.29 -7.28 18.51
CA GLN A 405 1.03 -7.72 19.88
C GLN A 405 2.17 -7.36 20.84
N ARG A 406 3.07 -6.47 20.43
CA ARG A 406 4.20 -6.01 21.23
C ARG A 406 5.10 -7.17 21.69
N ARG A 407 5.32 -8.17 20.83
CA ARG A 407 6.31 -9.22 21.05
C ARG A 407 7.55 -8.96 20.22
N VAL A 408 8.70 -8.98 20.86
CA VAL A 408 10.01 -8.85 20.23
C VAL A 408 10.55 -10.24 19.92
N SER A 409 11.04 -10.42 18.71
CA SER A 409 11.73 -11.64 18.27
C SER A 409 12.95 -11.29 17.44
N THR A 410 13.94 -12.18 17.43
CA THR A 410 15.04 -12.09 16.47
C THR A 410 14.52 -12.41 15.07
N PHE A 411 14.62 -11.45 14.16
CA PHE A 411 14.15 -11.58 12.79
C PHE A 411 15.19 -12.22 11.88
N ALA A 412 16.45 -11.75 11.97
CA ALA A 412 17.56 -12.28 11.18
C ALA A 412 18.90 -12.03 11.86
N GLY A 413 19.80 -12.97 11.71
CA GLY A 413 21.15 -12.96 12.26
C GLY A 413 21.31 -13.84 13.49
N THR A 414 22.49 -14.45 13.61
CA THR A 414 22.87 -15.23 14.82
C THR A 414 23.15 -14.37 16.03
N CYS A 415 23.07 -13.04 15.90
CA CYS A 415 23.44 -12.03 16.90
C CYS A 415 24.93 -12.11 17.35
N ALA A 416 25.77 -12.77 16.56
CA ALA A 416 27.21 -12.72 16.66
C ALA A 416 27.76 -11.84 15.52
N ALA A 417 28.72 -10.97 15.85
CA ALA A 417 29.37 -10.12 14.86
C ALA A 417 30.05 -10.98 13.78
N GLY A 418 29.77 -10.72 12.52
CA GLY A 418 30.34 -11.48 11.43
C GLY A 418 29.77 -11.06 10.08
N HIS A 419 30.12 -11.88 9.07
CA HIS A 419 29.70 -11.69 7.70
C HIS A 419 29.47 -13.06 7.07
N ARG A 420 28.25 -13.54 7.17
CA ARG A 420 27.83 -14.80 6.54
C ARG A 420 26.48 -14.61 5.86
N ASP A 421 26.38 -15.06 4.62
CA ASP A 421 25.12 -15.24 3.91
C ASP A 421 24.50 -16.59 4.29
N GLY A 422 23.24 -16.80 4.05
CA GLY A 422 22.53 -18.06 4.38
C GLY A 422 21.06 -17.81 4.70
N GLU A 423 20.45 -18.75 5.42
CA GLU A 423 19.13 -18.54 5.98
C GLU A 423 19.19 -17.46 7.07
N ARG A 424 18.06 -16.82 7.36
CA ARG A 424 18.02 -15.65 8.27
C ARG A 424 18.53 -15.93 9.69
N ASP A 425 18.37 -17.16 10.18
CA ASP A 425 18.83 -17.61 11.49
C ASP A 425 20.31 -18.04 11.49
N GLU A 426 20.91 -18.24 10.33
CA GLU A 426 22.33 -18.59 10.14
C GLU A 426 23.19 -17.40 9.74
N ALA A 427 22.59 -16.39 9.17
CA ALA A 427 23.29 -15.21 8.67
C ALA A 427 24.01 -14.46 9.79
N GLN A 428 25.03 -13.68 9.42
CA GLN A 428 25.73 -12.79 10.35
C GLN A 428 25.79 -11.37 9.80
N PHE A 429 25.65 -10.40 10.69
CA PHE A 429 25.79 -8.97 10.42
C PHE A 429 26.83 -8.37 11.37
N ARG A 430 27.25 -7.14 11.07
CA ARG A 430 28.11 -6.38 11.98
C ARG A 430 27.67 -4.93 12.00
N GLU A 431 27.06 -4.52 13.10
CA GLU A 431 26.46 -3.19 13.28
C GLU A 431 25.49 -2.85 12.14
N PRO A 432 24.40 -3.65 11.92
CA PRO A 432 23.37 -3.29 10.95
C PRO A 432 22.77 -1.92 11.31
N PHE A 433 22.50 -1.08 10.32
CA PHE A 433 22.10 0.30 10.57
C PHE A 433 20.81 0.66 9.81
N GLY A 434 20.88 1.24 8.64
CA GLY A 434 19.71 1.64 7.85
C GLY A 434 18.97 0.45 7.24
N LEU A 435 17.66 0.57 7.14
CA LEU A 435 16.75 -0.42 6.58
C LEU A 435 15.93 0.20 5.46
N ALA A 436 15.66 -0.56 4.40
CA ALA A 436 14.74 -0.17 3.34
C ALA A 436 14.00 -1.38 2.78
N LEU A 437 12.72 -1.21 2.43
CA LEU A 437 11.91 -2.24 1.80
C LEU A 437 11.98 -2.11 0.28
N GLY A 438 12.35 -3.17 -0.39
CA GLY A 438 12.36 -3.27 -1.84
C GLY A 438 10.94 -3.47 -2.39
N LEU A 439 10.75 -3.14 -3.68
CA LEU A 439 9.47 -3.31 -4.37
C LEU A 439 9.03 -4.78 -4.46
N ASP A 440 9.98 -5.70 -4.36
CA ASP A 440 9.77 -7.16 -4.33
C ASP A 440 9.51 -7.71 -2.93
N GLY A 441 9.39 -6.83 -1.92
CA GLY A 441 9.24 -7.19 -0.52
C GLY A 441 10.52 -7.67 0.17
N SER A 442 11.67 -7.59 -0.48
CA SER A 442 12.97 -7.85 0.16
C SER A 442 13.35 -6.72 1.10
N LEU A 443 13.91 -7.04 2.26
CA LEU A 443 14.47 -6.07 3.20
C LEU A 443 15.95 -5.85 2.88
N TYR A 444 16.32 -4.61 2.58
CA TYR A 444 17.71 -4.20 2.44
C TYR A 444 18.23 -3.66 3.77
N VAL A 445 19.48 -3.99 4.07
CA VAL A 445 20.15 -3.66 5.33
C VAL A 445 21.52 -3.05 5.02
N ALA A 446 21.79 -1.88 5.55
CA ALA A 446 23.15 -1.34 5.60
C ALA A 446 23.93 -2.08 6.69
N ASP A 447 24.73 -3.04 6.30
CA ASP A 447 25.63 -3.82 7.19
C ASP A 447 26.93 -3.02 7.39
N ARG A 448 26.81 -1.95 8.18
CA ARG A 448 27.71 -0.80 8.24
C ARG A 448 29.15 -1.18 8.47
N ALA A 449 29.41 -1.91 9.56
CA ALA A 449 30.79 -2.28 9.91
C ALA A 449 31.40 -3.37 8.99
N ASN A 450 30.54 -4.08 8.24
CA ASN A 450 30.97 -4.98 7.17
C ASN A 450 31.15 -4.27 5.83
N ARG A 451 30.76 -2.99 5.71
CA ARG A 451 30.83 -2.22 4.47
C ARG A 451 30.11 -2.93 3.32
N ARG A 452 28.89 -3.42 3.60
CA ARG A 452 28.05 -4.17 2.67
C ARG A 452 26.61 -3.72 2.73
N ILE A 453 25.90 -3.97 1.65
CA ILE A 453 24.44 -3.97 1.64
C ILE A 453 24.01 -5.42 1.63
N ARG A 454 23.14 -5.79 2.58
CA ARG A 454 22.57 -7.13 2.64
C ARG A 454 21.11 -7.08 2.18
N ARG A 455 20.66 -8.15 1.55
CA ARG A 455 19.28 -8.33 1.11
C ARG A 455 18.72 -9.57 1.78
N ILE A 456 17.57 -9.42 2.40
CA ILE A 456 16.78 -10.52 2.99
C ILE A 456 15.54 -10.68 2.12
N THR A 457 15.41 -11.82 1.45
CA THR A 457 14.24 -12.10 0.63
C THR A 457 12.99 -12.32 1.50
N PRO A 458 11.76 -12.23 0.95
CA PRO A 458 10.54 -12.58 1.68
C PRO A 458 10.54 -14.02 2.21
N THR A 459 11.29 -14.93 1.59
CA THR A 459 11.48 -16.32 2.03
C THR A 459 12.48 -16.49 3.17
N GLY A 460 13.22 -15.42 3.53
CA GLY A 460 14.16 -15.42 4.64
C GLY A 460 15.63 -15.60 4.26
N LYS A 461 15.96 -15.78 2.98
CA LYS A 461 17.35 -15.93 2.55
C LYS A 461 18.08 -14.59 2.60
N VAL A 462 19.22 -14.55 3.29
CA VAL A 462 20.12 -13.40 3.39
C VAL A 462 21.28 -13.56 2.39
N THR A 463 21.49 -12.51 1.60
CA THR A 463 22.58 -12.45 0.62
C THR A 463 23.27 -11.09 0.66
N THR A 464 24.52 -11.03 0.23
CA THR A 464 25.20 -9.76 -0.03
C THR A 464 24.70 -9.16 -1.34
N ALA A 465 24.04 -8.00 -1.28
CA ALA A 465 23.53 -7.28 -2.44
C ALA A 465 24.59 -6.38 -3.09
N ALA A 466 25.50 -5.81 -2.30
CA ALA A 466 26.63 -5.02 -2.80
C ALA A 466 27.74 -4.88 -1.74
N GLY A 467 28.95 -4.68 -2.21
CA GLY A 467 30.12 -4.38 -1.39
C GLY A 467 31.03 -5.58 -1.11
N THR A 468 32.33 -5.40 -1.37
CA THR A 468 33.36 -6.42 -1.09
C THR A 468 33.71 -6.55 0.39
N GLY A 469 33.36 -5.54 1.20
CA GLY A 469 33.78 -5.40 2.60
C GLY A 469 35.12 -4.69 2.78
N GLN A 470 35.87 -4.50 1.71
CA GLN A 470 37.04 -3.62 1.75
C GLN A 470 36.59 -2.16 1.74
N PRO A 471 37.24 -1.28 2.57
CA PRO A 471 36.90 0.14 2.55
C PRO A 471 37.31 0.76 1.22
N GLY A 472 36.43 1.55 0.64
CA GLY A 472 36.70 2.23 -0.61
C GLY A 472 35.46 2.79 -1.26
N SER A 473 35.61 3.32 -2.45
CA SER A 473 34.54 3.93 -3.22
C SER A 473 34.49 3.46 -4.68
N ALA A 474 35.12 2.33 -4.98
CA ALA A 474 35.09 1.78 -6.34
C ALA A 474 33.63 1.48 -6.76
N ASP A 475 33.28 1.99 -7.92
CA ASP A 475 32.05 1.68 -8.63
C ASP A 475 32.21 0.39 -9.45
N GLY A 476 31.11 -0.17 -9.92
CA GLY A 476 31.14 -1.36 -10.76
C GLY A 476 30.07 -2.40 -10.41
N PRO A 477 30.26 -3.65 -10.86
CA PRO A 477 29.42 -4.77 -10.43
C PRO A 477 29.32 -4.84 -8.91
N ALA A 478 28.16 -5.14 -8.38
CA ALA A 478 27.86 -5.04 -6.95
C ALA A 478 28.80 -5.89 -6.06
N ASP A 479 29.25 -7.03 -6.57
CA ASP A 479 30.17 -7.95 -5.91
C ASP A 479 31.65 -7.49 -5.94
N GLN A 480 31.98 -6.49 -6.77
CA GLN A 480 33.32 -5.91 -6.91
C GLN A 480 33.41 -4.49 -6.35
N ALA A 481 32.26 -3.85 -6.18
CA ALA A 481 32.16 -2.49 -5.69
C ALA A 481 32.57 -2.37 -4.21
N GLN A 482 33.00 -1.18 -3.81
CA GLN A 482 33.43 -0.89 -2.46
C GLN A 482 32.53 0.16 -1.81
N LEU A 483 32.33 0.05 -0.52
CA LEU A 483 31.61 1.01 0.32
C LEU A 483 32.52 1.48 1.48
N LEU A 484 32.30 2.70 1.93
CA LEU A 484 33.03 3.27 3.06
C LEU A 484 32.32 3.00 4.38
N GLU A 485 31.11 3.52 4.50
CA GLU A 485 30.28 3.44 5.70
C GLU A 485 28.81 3.64 5.32
N PRO A 486 28.13 2.62 4.80
CA PRO A 486 26.73 2.75 4.42
C PRO A 486 25.86 2.92 5.68
N THR A 487 25.02 3.97 5.71
CA THR A 487 24.19 4.32 6.87
C THR A 487 22.71 4.33 6.54
N ALA A 488 22.26 5.11 5.56
CA ALA A 488 20.87 5.22 5.21
C ALA A 488 20.58 4.62 3.83
N LEU A 489 19.38 4.09 3.70
CA LEU A 489 18.90 3.43 2.48
C LEU A 489 17.52 3.97 2.09
N ALA A 490 17.29 4.10 0.79
CA ALA A 490 15.97 4.38 0.23
C ALA A 490 15.81 3.69 -1.12
N VAL A 491 14.61 3.22 -1.44
CA VAL A 491 14.31 2.57 -2.73
C VAL A 491 13.47 3.52 -3.58
N ASP A 492 13.85 3.72 -4.84
CA ASP A 492 13.08 4.52 -5.78
C ASP A 492 11.98 3.71 -6.48
N LYS A 493 11.10 4.39 -7.22
CA LYS A 493 10.00 3.75 -7.96
C LYS A 493 10.45 2.78 -9.06
N ALA A 494 11.71 2.87 -9.49
CA ALA A 494 12.31 1.96 -10.47
C ALA A 494 12.99 0.74 -9.81
N GLY A 495 12.94 0.64 -8.47
CA GLY A 495 13.56 -0.45 -7.70
C GLY A 495 15.06 -0.29 -7.49
N ASN A 496 15.66 0.86 -7.80
CA ASN A 496 17.04 1.11 -7.46
C ASN A 496 17.18 1.44 -5.97
N LEU A 497 18.24 0.95 -5.35
CA LEU A 497 18.57 1.26 -3.96
C LEU A 497 19.55 2.44 -3.90
N TRP A 498 19.12 3.51 -3.25
CA TRP A 498 19.95 4.67 -2.97
C TRP A 498 20.60 4.53 -1.59
N ILE A 499 21.86 4.85 -1.50
CA ILE A 499 22.71 4.54 -0.35
C ILE A 499 23.46 5.81 0.06
N ALA A 500 23.30 6.20 1.32
CA ALA A 500 24.19 7.15 1.98
C ALA A 500 25.48 6.42 2.41
N ASP A 501 26.58 6.73 1.76
CA ASP A 501 27.90 6.15 2.04
C ASP A 501 28.88 7.26 2.49
N ARG A 502 28.82 7.61 3.79
CA ARG A 502 29.45 8.81 4.38
C ARG A 502 28.96 10.10 3.70
N HIS A 503 29.82 10.73 2.92
CA HIS A 503 29.53 11.95 2.17
C HIS A 503 29.09 11.69 0.72
N ARG A 504 29.04 10.43 0.29
CA ARG A 504 28.68 10.05 -1.09
C ARG A 504 27.27 9.52 -1.18
N LEU A 505 26.57 9.97 -2.18
CA LEU A 505 25.30 9.39 -2.57
C LEU A 505 25.55 8.36 -3.67
N ARG A 506 25.27 7.10 -3.35
CA ARG A 506 25.48 5.97 -4.25
C ARG A 506 24.14 5.37 -4.67
N ARG A 507 24.11 4.68 -5.80
CA ARG A 507 22.93 3.97 -6.29
C ARG A 507 23.31 2.58 -6.76
N LEU A 508 22.67 1.58 -6.17
CA LEU A 508 22.69 0.21 -6.67
C LEU A 508 21.47 0.06 -7.58
N SER A 509 21.73 -0.15 -8.86
CA SER A 509 20.68 -0.37 -9.85
C SER A 509 20.11 -1.79 -9.76
N ALA A 510 18.89 -1.98 -10.27
CA ALA A 510 18.21 -3.28 -10.30
C ALA A 510 19.01 -4.37 -11.04
N ASN A 511 19.89 -3.99 -11.97
CA ASN A 511 20.78 -4.90 -12.69
C ASN A 511 22.11 -5.17 -11.96
N GLY A 512 22.23 -4.78 -10.68
CA GLY A 512 23.38 -5.12 -9.85
C GLY A 512 24.62 -4.29 -10.10
N HIS A 513 24.49 -3.02 -10.50
CA HIS A 513 25.64 -2.12 -10.68
C HIS A 513 25.60 -0.99 -9.64
N LEU A 514 26.66 -0.81 -8.86
CA LEU A 514 26.82 0.28 -7.91
C LEU A 514 27.52 1.46 -8.56
N THR A 515 26.95 2.66 -8.43
CA THR A 515 27.46 3.89 -9.04
C THR A 515 27.47 5.03 -8.02
N THR A 516 28.53 5.81 -7.98
CA THR A 516 28.60 7.09 -7.23
C THR A 516 27.96 8.18 -8.06
N LEU A 517 27.04 8.94 -7.47
CA LEU A 517 26.24 9.94 -8.16
C LEU A 517 26.66 11.38 -7.80
N SER A 518 27.22 11.61 -6.61
CA SER A 518 27.69 12.90 -6.12
C SER A 518 29.20 13.03 -6.23
N GLN A 519 29.72 14.23 -5.96
CA GLN A 519 31.17 14.45 -5.89
C GLN A 519 31.85 13.54 -4.86
N ALA A 520 33.09 13.18 -5.18
CA ALA A 520 33.92 12.33 -4.33
C ALA A 520 34.42 13.04 -3.07
N GLU A 521 34.47 14.37 -3.07
CA GLU A 521 34.97 15.19 -1.98
C GLU A 521 33.85 15.58 -1.03
N ALA A 522 34.12 15.54 0.27
CA ALA A 522 33.21 16.05 1.29
C ALA A 522 33.10 17.59 1.22
N GLY A 523 31.99 18.13 1.65
CA GLY A 523 31.76 19.58 1.72
C GLY A 523 30.30 19.96 1.53
N TYR A 524 30.08 21.21 1.14
CA TYR A 524 28.76 21.74 0.86
C TYR A 524 28.73 22.38 -0.52
N ARG A 525 27.89 21.87 -1.40
CA ARG A 525 27.56 22.47 -2.69
C ARG A 525 26.19 22.03 -3.18
N ASP A 526 25.33 22.97 -3.53
CA ASP A 526 24.11 22.75 -4.30
C ASP A 526 24.41 22.77 -5.81
N GLY A 527 23.49 22.29 -6.63
CA GLY A 527 23.64 22.28 -8.09
C GLY A 527 23.31 20.91 -8.70
N PRO A 528 23.79 20.63 -9.92
CA PRO A 528 23.66 19.30 -10.52
C PRO A 528 24.23 18.22 -9.59
N LEU A 529 23.57 17.04 -9.51
CA LEU A 529 23.95 15.99 -8.59
C LEU A 529 25.43 15.58 -8.72
N ALA A 530 25.93 15.50 -9.95
CA ALA A 530 27.34 15.17 -10.22
C ALA A 530 28.33 16.21 -9.66
N GLU A 531 27.87 17.42 -9.35
CA GLU A 531 28.68 18.51 -8.76
C GLU A 531 28.38 18.73 -7.29
N ALA A 532 27.26 18.20 -6.80
CA ALA A 532 26.82 18.39 -5.44
C ALA A 532 27.80 17.77 -4.44
N ARG A 533 27.98 18.44 -3.30
CA ARG A 533 28.81 17.97 -2.20
C ARG A 533 27.99 17.88 -0.93
N PHE A 534 28.28 16.84 -0.17
CA PHE A 534 27.72 16.59 1.15
C PHE A 534 28.85 16.36 2.14
N GLN A 535 28.60 16.62 3.43
CA GLN A 535 29.60 16.37 4.47
C GLN A 535 29.39 14.97 5.09
N THR A 536 28.18 14.70 5.56
CA THR A 536 27.79 13.41 6.11
C THR A 536 26.29 13.18 5.84
N LEU A 537 25.99 12.20 5.01
CA LEU A 537 24.62 11.80 4.75
C LEU A 537 24.16 10.82 5.85
N ALA A 538 23.04 11.13 6.52
CA ALA A 538 22.53 10.34 7.65
C ALA A 538 21.11 9.80 7.43
N GLY A 539 20.27 10.46 6.68
CA GLY A 539 18.91 10.03 6.35
C GLY A 539 18.59 10.21 4.87
N LEU A 540 17.83 9.28 4.31
CA LEU A 540 17.34 9.28 2.95
C LEU A 540 15.85 8.90 2.94
N ALA A 541 15.01 9.65 2.23
CA ALA A 541 13.61 9.28 2.00
C ALA A 541 13.11 9.82 0.66
N PHE A 542 12.42 8.97 -0.11
CA PHE A 542 11.67 9.43 -1.27
C PHE A 542 10.27 9.87 -0.88
N ASP A 543 9.81 10.97 -1.46
CA ASP A 543 8.40 11.32 -1.41
C ASP A 543 7.62 10.70 -2.60
N SER A 544 6.30 10.87 -2.59
CA SER A 544 5.42 10.37 -3.64
C SER A 544 5.67 10.99 -5.02
N ALA A 545 6.27 12.20 -5.07
CA ALA A 545 6.65 12.87 -6.32
C ALA A 545 8.00 12.40 -6.87
N GLY A 546 8.72 11.52 -6.15
CA GLY A 546 10.04 11.02 -6.53
C GLY A 546 11.19 11.97 -6.20
N VAL A 547 10.96 12.97 -5.36
CA VAL A 547 12.02 13.80 -4.79
C VAL A 547 12.73 12.99 -3.71
N LEU A 548 14.06 12.91 -3.77
CA LEU A 548 14.85 12.35 -2.69
C LEU A 548 15.22 13.43 -1.70
N TRP A 549 14.78 13.25 -0.47
CA TRP A 549 15.12 14.10 0.67
C TRP A 549 16.31 13.50 1.42
N LEU A 550 17.25 14.35 1.83
CA LEU A 550 18.49 13.94 2.46
C LEU A 550 18.78 14.83 3.67
N THR A 551 19.27 14.22 4.73
CA THR A 551 19.89 14.97 5.81
C THR A 551 21.41 15.00 5.60
N ASP A 552 21.95 16.19 5.49
CA ASP A 552 23.37 16.48 5.39
C ASP A 552 23.86 16.92 6.79
N GLN A 553 24.08 15.91 7.63
CA GLN A 553 24.14 16.02 9.08
C GLN A 553 25.16 17.03 9.58
N ASP A 554 26.41 16.91 9.14
CA ASP A 554 27.48 17.79 9.62
C ASP A 554 27.48 19.15 8.95
N ASN A 555 26.76 19.29 7.81
CA ASN A 555 26.38 20.58 7.23
C ASN A 555 25.11 21.18 7.87
N ARG A 556 24.44 20.47 8.77
CA ARG A 556 23.20 20.88 9.48
C ARG A 556 22.08 21.29 8.56
N ARG A 557 21.93 20.60 7.42
CA ARG A 557 21.00 20.96 6.33
C ARG A 557 20.09 19.80 5.96
N ILE A 558 18.88 20.17 5.56
CA ILE A 558 17.97 19.28 4.84
C ILE A 558 18.08 19.62 3.37
N ARG A 559 18.52 18.64 2.58
CA ARG A 559 18.73 18.79 1.14
C ARG A 559 17.65 18.02 0.38
N ARG A 560 17.37 18.45 -0.82
CA ARG A 560 16.49 17.73 -1.74
C ARG A 560 17.16 17.54 -3.09
N LEU A 561 17.02 16.34 -3.64
CA LEU A 561 17.36 16.02 -5.01
C LEU A 561 16.07 15.85 -5.80
N GLN A 562 15.86 16.71 -6.77
CA GLN A 562 14.73 16.65 -7.68
C GLN A 562 14.93 15.56 -8.73
N PRO A 563 13.86 15.00 -9.33
CA PRO A 563 13.96 14.06 -10.46
C PRO A 563 14.74 14.62 -11.66
N SER A 564 14.81 15.94 -11.79
CA SER A 564 15.64 16.63 -12.79
C SER A 564 17.16 16.52 -12.55
N GLY A 565 17.59 15.91 -11.42
CA GLY A 565 18.99 15.82 -11.04
C GLY A 565 19.56 17.05 -10.33
N GLN A 566 18.72 18.02 -9.92
CA GLN A 566 19.17 19.21 -9.18
C GLN A 566 19.10 18.97 -7.68
N VAL A 567 20.20 19.23 -6.99
CA VAL A 567 20.30 19.27 -5.53
C VAL A 567 20.15 20.71 -5.05
N SER A 568 19.32 20.92 -4.04
CA SER A 568 19.16 22.22 -3.39
C SER A 568 18.95 22.04 -1.88
N THR A 569 19.32 23.05 -1.12
CA THR A 569 19.06 23.13 0.31
C THR A 569 17.62 23.59 0.54
N LEU A 570 16.86 22.85 1.37
CA LEU A 570 15.54 23.26 1.81
C LEU A 570 15.61 24.08 3.09
N ALA A 571 16.35 23.62 4.10
CA ALA A 571 16.37 24.19 5.44
C ALA A 571 17.73 23.96 6.11
N GLY A 572 18.01 24.76 7.14
CA GLY A 572 19.25 24.68 7.90
C GLY A 572 20.36 25.58 7.35
N GLY A 573 21.47 25.65 8.06
CA GLY A 573 22.61 26.54 7.74
C GLY A 573 23.86 26.19 8.52
N ASP A 574 24.88 27.06 8.47
CA ASP A 574 26.18 26.83 9.09
C ASP A 574 26.13 26.91 10.61
N GLU A 575 25.21 27.71 11.16
CA GLU A 575 25.06 27.87 12.60
C GLU A 575 24.25 26.71 13.18
N PRO A 576 24.77 26.01 14.20
CA PRO A 576 24.00 24.98 14.91
C PRO A 576 22.87 25.65 15.72
N GLY A 577 21.79 24.93 15.93
CA GLY A 577 20.72 25.43 16.80
C GLY A 577 19.45 24.60 16.71
N TRP A 578 18.49 25.02 17.52
CA TRP A 578 17.12 24.50 17.52
C TRP A 578 16.19 25.70 17.34
N GLN A 579 15.90 26.01 16.11
CA GLN A 579 15.05 27.15 15.77
C GLN A 579 13.96 26.75 14.79
N ASP A 580 12.72 26.91 15.19
CA ASP A 580 11.53 26.75 14.36
C ASP A 580 11.26 28.01 13.53
N GLY A 581 10.33 27.89 12.58
CA GLY A 581 9.90 29.00 11.74
C GLY A 581 10.11 28.73 10.26
N PRO A 582 10.19 29.79 9.44
CA PRO A 582 10.47 29.65 8.00
C PRO A 582 11.77 28.88 7.76
N VAL A 583 11.80 28.02 6.74
CA VAL A 583 12.97 27.15 6.46
C VAL A 583 14.28 27.92 6.25
N VAL A 584 14.17 29.17 5.77
CA VAL A 584 15.34 30.05 5.56
C VAL A 584 16.01 30.48 6.88
N SER A 585 15.29 30.48 7.99
CA SER A 585 15.80 30.83 9.33
C SER A 585 15.87 29.65 10.28
N ALA A 586 15.29 28.51 9.90
CA ALA A 586 15.30 27.31 10.73
C ALA A 586 16.71 26.77 10.92
N ARG A 587 17.01 26.29 12.12
CA ARG A 587 18.32 25.73 12.49
C ARG A 587 18.17 24.34 13.04
N PHE A 588 19.14 23.50 12.72
CA PHE A 588 19.28 22.14 13.21
C PHE A 588 20.61 22.00 13.96
N GLN A 589 20.61 21.15 14.97
CA GLN A 589 21.85 20.84 15.69
C GLN A 589 22.63 19.76 14.94
N ARG A 590 21.97 18.63 14.65
CA ARG A 590 22.57 17.48 13.94
C ARG A 590 21.47 16.62 13.31
N PRO A 591 20.89 17.03 12.16
CA PRO A 591 19.78 16.31 11.57
C PRO A 591 20.22 14.89 11.16
N GLY A 592 19.51 13.87 11.65
CA GLY A 592 19.81 12.46 11.45
C GLY A 592 18.77 11.76 10.55
N SER A 593 18.07 10.79 11.11
CA SER A 593 17.05 10.02 10.38
C SER A 593 15.91 10.91 9.87
N LEU A 594 15.33 10.55 8.72
CA LEU A 594 14.36 11.36 7.97
C LEU A 594 13.23 10.47 7.45
N LEU A 595 12.00 10.96 7.51
CA LEU A 595 10.83 10.39 6.87
C LEU A 595 10.18 11.41 5.94
N ALA A 596 9.73 10.96 4.78
CA ALA A 596 8.79 11.69 3.94
C ALA A 596 7.38 11.12 4.17
N LEU A 597 6.46 11.96 4.62
CA LEU A 597 5.10 11.53 4.97
C LEU A 597 4.17 11.64 3.74
N PRO A 598 3.07 10.88 3.72
CA PRO A 598 2.12 10.90 2.60
C PRO A 598 1.46 12.27 2.35
N ASP A 599 1.38 13.12 3.38
CA ASP A 599 0.85 14.49 3.27
C ASP A 599 1.86 15.48 2.65
N GLY A 600 3.04 14.98 2.25
CA GLY A 600 4.13 15.77 1.66
C GLY A 600 4.97 16.50 2.69
N SER A 601 4.73 16.35 3.98
CA SER A 601 5.62 16.85 5.04
C SER A 601 6.79 15.90 5.28
N LEU A 602 7.83 16.41 5.92
CA LEU A 602 9.00 15.64 6.33
C LEU A 602 9.07 15.62 7.86
N VAL A 603 9.51 14.51 8.42
CA VAL A 603 9.87 14.42 9.83
C VAL A 603 11.35 14.09 9.94
N VAL A 604 12.06 14.89 10.69
CA VAL A 604 13.52 14.79 10.88
C VAL A 604 13.80 14.60 12.36
N ALA A 605 14.60 13.59 12.69
CA ALA A 605 15.20 13.45 14.00
C ALA A 605 16.42 14.37 14.08
N ASP A 606 16.44 15.30 15.04
CA ASP A 606 17.63 16.10 15.30
C ASP A 606 18.42 15.45 16.45
N ALA A 607 19.41 14.63 16.06
CA ALA A 607 20.16 13.78 16.98
C ALA A 607 21.06 14.56 17.95
N GLY A 608 21.37 15.82 17.67
CA GLY A 608 22.18 16.66 18.56
C GLY A 608 21.41 17.18 19.77
N LEU A 609 20.09 17.28 19.63
CA LEU A 609 19.13 17.54 20.71
C LEU A 609 17.99 16.57 20.47
N PRO A 610 17.82 15.53 21.30
CA PRO A 610 16.95 14.40 20.98
C PRO A 610 15.50 14.86 20.83
N GLY A 611 15.08 15.10 19.60
CA GLY A 611 13.74 15.56 19.29
C GLY A 611 13.37 15.38 17.83
N LEU A 612 12.09 15.58 17.54
CA LEU A 612 11.53 15.50 16.19
C LEU A 612 11.11 16.87 15.69
N ARG A 613 11.47 17.16 14.46
CA ARG A 613 11.10 18.39 13.76
C ARG A 613 10.29 18.01 12.52
N ARG A 614 9.17 18.71 12.31
CA ARG A 614 8.35 18.59 11.10
C ARG A 614 8.61 19.75 10.18
N LEU A 615 8.82 19.44 8.91
CA LEU A 615 8.87 20.43 7.85
C LEU A 615 7.59 20.26 7.03
N SER A 616 6.78 21.30 6.96
CA SER A 616 5.52 21.29 6.21
C SER A 616 5.43 22.51 5.32
N ARG A 617 4.61 22.43 4.27
CA ARG A 617 4.29 23.60 3.46
C ARG A 617 3.21 24.41 4.19
N VAL A 618 3.44 25.69 4.33
CA VAL A 618 2.38 26.61 4.78
C VAL A 618 1.41 26.75 3.62
N VAL A 619 0.22 26.22 3.79
CA VAL A 619 -0.90 26.51 2.88
C VAL A 619 -1.37 27.91 3.25
N PRO A 620 -1.41 28.87 2.30
CA PRO A 620 -1.86 30.23 2.55
C PRO A 620 -3.32 30.31 2.97
#